data_e88ac8e145d6bfa731e7aa0c6662fda5
#
_entry.id   e88ac8e145d6bfa731e7aa0c6662fda5
#
_cell.length_a   1.000
_cell.length_b   1.000
_cell.length_c   1.000
_cell.angle_alpha   90.00
_cell.angle_beta   90.00
_cell.angle_gamma   90.00
#
_symmetry.space_group_name_H-M   'P 1'
#
loop_
_entity.id
_entity.type
_entity.pdbx_description
1 polymer ?
#
loop_
_entity_poly.entity_id
_entity_poly.type
_entity_poly.pdbx_seq_one_letter_code
_entity_poly.pdbx_strand_id
1 'polypeptide(L)'
;MSAELGGRTGRQGKLSQWLRGRRPKETGAEEGGREALLLAAAGAGLPLAPAAYPAPGYRCSCDRVGCPTPARHPVSFAWQTQSTTDRAQIERWARHQPQANFITATGMVHDVLDMPLEAGREALERLLAAGIEVGPVAESDDGRLLFFTLTRGTPEDEDEWWPCELDCHPETMDEHPGLRWHCRGSYVLVPPARLPGDQGVHWVRGLEHPLPDPLSLLEILTDSGARYAGEEPDHAGAGWPLRH
;
A
#
# COMPACT_ATOMS: atom_id res chain seq x y z
N MET A 1 76.33 19.90 -26.17
CA MET A 1 76.00 19.40 -24.80
C MET A 1 74.66 20.01 -24.47
N SER A 2 73.60 19.26 -24.71
CA SER A 2 72.18 19.68 -24.66
C SER A 2 71.57 19.05 -23.41
N ALA A 3 70.90 19.84 -22.60
CA ALA A 3 70.10 19.36 -21.48
C ALA A 3 68.62 19.69 -21.75
N GLU A 4 67.83 18.65 -21.92
CA GLU A 4 66.36 18.75 -22.07
C GLU A 4 65.71 18.81 -20.73
N LEU A 5 64.81 19.79 -20.55
CA LEU A 5 63.95 19.91 -19.38
C LEU A 5 62.56 19.39 -19.75
N GLY A 6 62.17 18.31 -19.05
CA GLY A 6 60.90 17.66 -19.22
C GLY A 6 59.70 18.49 -18.72
N GLY A 7 58.66 18.51 -19.52
CA GLY A 7 57.39 19.16 -19.26
C GLY A 7 56.51 18.40 -18.30
N ARG A 8 55.93 19.13 -17.32
CA ARG A 8 54.84 18.69 -16.47
C ARG A 8 53.53 18.91 -17.21
N THR A 9 52.90 17.83 -17.64
CA THR A 9 51.50 17.88 -18.14
C THR A 9 50.53 17.73 -16.99
N GLY A 10 49.62 18.70 -16.94
CA GLY A 10 48.69 18.97 -15.86
C GLY A 10 47.59 17.92 -15.64
N ARG A 11 47.28 17.77 -14.38
CA ARG A 11 46.06 17.17 -13.86
C ARG A 11 44.89 18.15 -13.97
N GLN A 12 44.32 18.28 -15.18
CA GLN A 12 43.02 18.95 -15.37
C GLN A 12 42.10 17.95 -16.09
N GLY A 13 41.14 17.38 -15.44
CA GLY A 13 40.19 16.55 -16.14
C GLY A 13 39.33 15.58 -15.35
N LYS A 14 39.07 15.81 -14.06
CA LYS A 14 38.12 14.95 -13.31
C LYS A 14 37.05 15.65 -12.48
N LEU A 15 36.95 16.99 -12.53
CA LEU A 15 35.89 17.74 -11.83
C LEU A 15 34.67 18.10 -12.68
N SER A 16 34.72 17.92 -14.00
CA SER A 16 33.63 18.29 -14.90
C SER A 16 32.62 17.17 -15.19
N GLN A 17 32.86 15.97 -14.68
CA GLN A 17 31.99 14.81 -14.93
C GLN A 17 30.89 14.62 -13.86
N TRP A 18 30.99 15.32 -12.73
CA TRP A 18 30.01 15.26 -11.63
C TRP A 18 28.83 16.22 -11.79
N LEU A 19 28.87 17.14 -12.73
CA LEU A 19 27.84 18.15 -12.97
C LEU A 19 26.92 17.85 -14.17
N ARG A 20 27.10 16.73 -14.86
CA ARG A 20 26.23 16.28 -15.95
C ARG A 20 25.54 15.00 -15.57
N GLY A 21 24.40 15.10 -14.90
CA GLY A 21 23.60 13.89 -14.61
C GLY A 21 22.42 14.07 -13.72
N ARG A 22 21.92 15.29 -13.49
CA ARG A 22 20.53 15.43 -13.06
C ARG A 22 19.70 15.64 -14.34
N ARG A 23 19.14 14.54 -14.87
CA ARG A 23 17.97 14.66 -15.74
C ARG A 23 16.91 15.43 -14.96
N PRO A 24 16.25 16.45 -15.57
CA PRO A 24 15.04 17.00 -15.00
C PRO A 24 14.08 15.81 -14.82
N LYS A 25 13.60 15.58 -13.60
CA LYS A 25 12.59 14.58 -13.36
C LYS A 25 11.39 14.93 -14.24
N GLU A 26 10.89 13.99 -15.00
CA GLU A 26 9.62 14.08 -15.75
C GLU A 26 8.44 14.07 -14.76
N THR A 27 8.40 15.06 -13.87
CA THR A 27 7.39 15.13 -12.80
C THR A 27 5.97 15.24 -13.35
N GLY A 28 5.79 15.93 -14.46
CA GLY A 28 4.44 16.14 -15.03
C GLY A 28 3.79 14.89 -15.64
N ALA A 29 4.58 13.98 -16.23
CA ALA A 29 4.05 12.73 -16.81
C ALA A 29 3.70 11.71 -15.70
N GLU A 30 4.52 11.64 -14.65
CA GLU A 30 4.26 10.80 -13.48
C GLU A 30 3.03 11.30 -12.69
N GLU A 31 2.89 12.62 -12.52
CA GLU A 31 1.75 13.23 -11.81
C GLU A 31 0.44 13.04 -12.57
N GLY A 32 0.41 13.21 -13.89
CA GLY A 32 -0.75 12.95 -14.73
C GLY A 32 -1.17 11.46 -14.72
N GLY A 33 -0.20 10.56 -14.73
CA GLY A 33 -0.45 9.13 -14.62
C GLY A 33 -1.04 8.75 -13.26
N ARG A 34 -0.53 9.34 -12.17
CA ARG A 34 -1.04 9.12 -10.81
C ARG A 34 -2.47 9.63 -10.64
N GLU A 35 -2.78 10.85 -11.08
CA GLU A 35 -4.13 11.41 -11.02
C GLU A 35 -5.12 10.53 -11.78
N ALA A 36 -4.76 10.06 -12.98
CA ALA A 36 -5.61 9.17 -13.77
C ALA A 36 -5.95 7.86 -13.05
N LEU A 37 -4.98 7.26 -12.34
CA LEU A 37 -5.21 6.03 -11.56
C LEU A 37 -6.11 6.27 -10.35
N LEU A 38 -5.95 7.40 -9.65
CA LEU A 38 -6.84 7.76 -8.54
C LEU A 38 -8.28 8.00 -9.04
N LEU A 39 -8.44 8.67 -10.18
CA LEU A 39 -9.74 8.88 -10.79
C LEU A 39 -10.37 7.59 -11.32
N ALA A 40 -9.56 6.63 -11.78
CA ALA A 40 -10.03 5.30 -12.14
C ALA A 40 -10.55 4.54 -10.91
N ALA A 41 -9.83 4.62 -9.78
CA ALA A 41 -10.27 4.01 -8.52
C ALA A 41 -11.60 4.60 -8.02
N ALA A 42 -11.73 5.93 -8.05
CA ALA A 42 -12.99 6.59 -7.72
C ALA A 42 -14.12 6.23 -8.71
N GLY A 43 -13.80 6.11 -10.00
CA GLY A 43 -14.74 5.67 -11.04
C GLY A 43 -15.21 4.22 -10.86
N ALA A 44 -14.37 3.37 -10.26
CA ALA A 44 -14.74 2.02 -9.85
C ALA A 44 -15.53 1.99 -8.52
N GLY A 45 -15.86 3.13 -7.94
CA GLY A 45 -16.68 3.26 -6.73
C GLY A 45 -15.89 3.27 -5.42
N LEU A 46 -14.54 3.28 -5.45
CA LEU A 46 -13.74 3.34 -4.23
C LEU A 46 -13.73 4.76 -3.66
N PRO A 47 -14.24 5.00 -2.43
CA PRO A 47 -14.23 6.33 -1.83
C PRO A 47 -12.82 6.66 -1.32
N LEU A 48 -12.23 7.76 -1.80
CA LEU A 48 -10.84 8.14 -1.53
C LEU A 48 -10.75 9.28 -0.53
N ALA A 49 -9.69 9.26 0.29
CA ALA A 49 -9.26 10.37 1.12
C ALA A 49 -7.74 10.51 1.12
N PRO A 50 -7.19 11.73 1.31
CA PRO A 50 -5.76 11.94 1.41
C PRO A 50 -5.16 11.22 2.63
N ALA A 51 -3.96 10.65 2.43
CA ALA A 51 -3.21 9.94 3.44
C ALA A 51 -1.78 10.49 3.54
N ALA A 52 -1.14 10.15 4.64
CA ALA A 52 0.25 10.46 4.87
C ALA A 52 1.15 9.83 3.79
N TYR A 53 2.29 10.44 3.55
CA TYR A 53 3.30 10.00 2.58
C TYR A 53 4.69 9.91 3.23
N PRO A 54 5.63 9.18 2.63
CA PRO A 54 6.96 9.06 3.19
C PRO A 54 7.72 10.39 3.10
N ALA A 55 8.33 10.78 4.22
CA ALA A 55 9.24 11.92 4.31
C ALA A 55 10.71 11.43 4.38
N PRO A 56 11.71 12.29 4.07
CA PRO A 56 13.12 11.91 4.11
C PRO A 56 13.53 11.29 5.45
N GLY A 57 14.40 10.27 5.42
CA GLY A 57 14.91 9.57 6.59
C GLY A 57 13.90 8.64 7.26
N TYR A 58 13.10 7.93 6.48
CA TYR A 58 12.05 7.00 6.95
C TYR A 58 10.97 7.63 7.83
N ARG A 59 10.83 8.96 7.75
CA ARG A 59 9.80 9.69 8.50
C ARG A 59 8.47 9.69 7.76
N CYS A 60 7.43 10.02 8.50
CA CYS A 60 6.08 10.22 7.98
C CYS A 60 5.79 11.72 7.82
N SER A 61 5.00 12.09 6.81
CA SER A 61 4.53 13.47 6.60
C SER A 61 3.62 14.01 7.72
N CYS A 62 3.20 13.16 8.65
CA CYS A 62 2.41 13.57 9.81
C CYS A 62 3.25 14.26 10.92
N ASP A 63 4.57 14.30 10.77
CA ASP A 63 5.53 14.87 11.74
C ASP A 63 5.46 14.29 13.16
N ARG A 64 4.67 13.23 13.36
CA ARG A 64 4.57 12.52 14.64
C ARG A 64 5.86 11.73 14.90
N VAL A 65 6.52 12.01 16.02
CA VAL A 65 7.69 11.22 16.45
C VAL A 65 7.25 9.79 16.76
N GLY A 66 7.91 8.81 16.15
CA GLY A 66 7.56 7.39 16.34
C GLY A 66 6.21 7.01 15.73
N CYS A 67 5.86 7.59 14.59
CA CYS A 67 4.66 7.18 13.85
C CYS A 67 4.65 5.66 13.64
N PRO A 68 3.64 4.93 14.14
CA PRO A 68 3.62 3.45 14.09
C PRO A 68 3.42 2.92 12.67
N THR A 69 2.73 3.68 11.80
CA THR A 69 2.38 3.30 10.43
C THR A 69 2.79 4.38 9.43
N PRO A 70 4.11 4.61 9.22
CA PRO A 70 4.57 5.70 8.36
C PRO A 70 4.01 5.60 6.94
N ALA A 71 3.46 6.71 6.44
CA ALA A 71 2.88 6.84 5.11
C ALA A 71 1.62 5.99 4.82
N ARG A 72 1.00 5.37 5.85
CA ARG A 72 -0.11 4.42 5.70
C ARG A 72 -1.41 4.86 6.33
N HIS A 73 -1.47 5.99 6.96
CA HIS A 73 -2.64 6.45 7.72
C HIS A 73 -3.25 7.72 7.12
N PRO A 74 -4.55 7.98 7.35
CA PRO A 74 -5.20 9.21 6.91
C PRO A 74 -4.57 10.44 7.57
N VAL A 75 -4.63 11.59 6.88
CA VAL A 75 -4.16 12.87 7.44
C VAL A 75 -5.23 13.59 8.25
N SER A 76 -6.49 13.24 8.07
CA SER A 76 -7.64 13.82 8.77
C SER A 76 -8.29 12.80 9.68
N PHE A 77 -8.66 13.19 10.89
CA PHE A 77 -9.48 12.34 11.78
C PHE A 77 -10.90 12.09 11.22
N ALA A 78 -11.39 13.00 10.38
CA ALA A 78 -12.69 12.86 9.74
C ALA A 78 -12.63 12.11 8.39
N TRP A 79 -11.59 11.30 8.16
CA TRP A 79 -11.36 10.64 6.88
C TRP A 79 -12.54 9.78 6.42
N GLN A 80 -13.26 9.13 7.34
CA GLN A 80 -14.42 8.31 7.02
C GLN A 80 -15.55 9.13 6.37
N THR A 81 -15.85 10.29 6.90
CA THR A 81 -16.89 11.19 6.37
C THR A 81 -16.40 12.06 5.21
N GLN A 82 -15.08 12.21 5.05
CA GLN A 82 -14.46 12.96 3.96
C GLN A 82 -14.18 12.11 2.73
N SER A 83 -14.08 10.79 2.89
CA SER A 83 -13.85 9.88 1.76
C SER A 83 -14.93 10.03 0.71
N THR A 84 -14.52 10.18 -0.55
CA THR A 84 -15.43 10.51 -1.64
C THR A 84 -15.00 9.90 -2.96
N THR A 85 -15.97 9.69 -3.84
CA THR A 85 -15.77 9.38 -5.26
C THR A 85 -15.90 10.61 -6.17
N ASP A 86 -16.13 11.82 -5.58
CA ASP A 86 -16.23 13.05 -6.36
C ASP A 86 -14.92 13.38 -7.07
N ARG A 87 -14.94 13.25 -8.38
CA ARG A 87 -13.83 13.53 -9.28
C ARG A 87 -13.20 14.90 -9.03
N ALA A 88 -14.02 15.95 -8.92
CA ALA A 88 -13.51 17.31 -8.77
C ALA A 88 -12.79 17.51 -7.42
N GLN A 89 -13.26 16.84 -6.37
CA GLN A 89 -12.60 16.87 -5.07
C GLN A 89 -11.27 16.13 -5.09
N ILE A 90 -11.20 14.96 -5.73
CA ILE A 90 -9.98 14.15 -5.85
C ILE A 90 -8.93 14.90 -6.67
N GLU A 91 -9.31 15.50 -7.80
CA GLU A 91 -8.44 16.34 -8.61
C GLU A 91 -7.89 17.55 -7.81
N ARG A 92 -8.73 18.18 -6.98
CA ARG A 92 -8.26 19.26 -6.10
C ARG A 92 -7.21 18.76 -5.10
N TRP A 93 -7.44 17.63 -4.45
CA TRP A 93 -6.49 17.03 -3.51
C TRP A 93 -5.18 16.64 -4.21
N ALA A 94 -5.25 15.96 -5.34
CA ALA A 94 -4.08 15.54 -6.09
C ALA A 94 -3.19 16.73 -6.50
N ARG A 95 -3.79 17.85 -6.91
CA ARG A 95 -3.06 19.07 -7.28
C ARG A 95 -2.48 19.84 -6.08
N HIS A 96 -3.23 19.94 -4.97
CA HIS A 96 -2.78 20.69 -3.80
C HIS A 96 -1.79 19.89 -2.93
N GLN A 97 -1.85 18.56 -3.00
CA GLN A 97 -1.04 17.64 -2.22
C GLN A 97 -0.41 16.56 -3.14
N PRO A 98 0.49 16.96 -4.06
CA PRO A 98 1.04 16.03 -5.05
C PRO A 98 1.86 14.89 -4.45
N GLN A 99 2.30 15.03 -3.19
CA GLN A 99 3.04 14.02 -2.46
C GLN A 99 2.15 13.05 -1.67
N ALA A 100 0.90 13.43 -1.36
CA ALA A 100 0.04 12.66 -0.49
C ALA A 100 -0.28 11.28 -1.08
N ASN A 101 -0.24 10.23 -0.27
CA ASN A 101 -0.90 8.98 -0.61
C ASN A 101 -2.42 9.16 -0.52
N PHE A 102 -3.15 8.14 -0.98
CA PHE A 102 -4.59 8.07 -0.81
C PHE A 102 -4.96 6.74 -0.17
N ILE A 103 -5.93 6.80 0.70
CA ILE A 103 -6.60 5.62 1.25
C ILE A 103 -7.99 5.49 0.63
N THR A 104 -8.54 4.27 0.68
CA THR A 104 -9.96 4.03 0.49
C THR A 104 -10.57 3.50 1.78
N ALA A 105 -11.72 4.05 2.16
CA ALA A 105 -12.50 3.61 3.32
C ALA A 105 -13.21 2.30 2.99
N THR A 106 -13.07 1.28 3.84
CA THR A 106 -13.70 -0.03 3.68
C THR A 106 -15.01 -0.15 4.45
N GLY A 107 -15.82 -1.17 4.13
CA GLY A 107 -17.03 -1.53 4.86
C GLY A 107 -18.30 -0.76 4.48
N MET A 108 -18.26 0.08 3.46
CA MET A 108 -19.44 0.78 2.94
C MET A 108 -19.80 0.33 1.51
N VAL A 109 -18.81 0.22 0.64
CA VAL A 109 -18.96 -0.16 -0.77
C VAL A 109 -18.18 -1.45 -1.04
N HIS A 110 -17.02 -1.58 -0.45
CA HIS A 110 -16.10 -2.67 -0.63
C HIS A 110 -15.41 -3.02 0.69
N ASP A 111 -14.94 -4.24 0.75
CA ASP A 111 -14.02 -4.74 1.77
C ASP A 111 -12.69 -5.13 1.11
N VAL A 112 -11.67 -5.41 1.93
CA VAL A 112 -10.39 -5.89 1.44
C VAL A 112 -9.91 -7.05 2.30
N LEU A 113 -9.59 -8.16 1.66
CA LEU A 113 -8.91 -9.30 2.29
C LEU A 113 -7.40 -9.13 2.04
N ASP A 114 -6.62 -9.10 3.10
CA ASP A 114 -5.20 -8.77 3.10
C ASP A 114 -4.40 -9.98 3.60
N MET A 115 -3.45 -10.44 2.80
CA MET A 115 -2.65 -11.64 3.05
C MET A 115 -1.15 -11.40 2.96
N PRO A 116 -0.32 -12.26 3.58
CA PRO A 116 1.10 -12.33 3.25
C PRO A 116 1.30 -12.53 1.75
N LEU A 117 2.28 -11.84 1.17
CA LEU A 117 2.47 -11.75 -0.27
C LEU A 117 2.57 -13.11 -0.96
N GLU A 118 3.40 -14.02 -0.42
CA GLU A 118 3.64 -15.32 -1.04
C GLU A 118 2.39 -16.21 -0.98
N ALA A 119 1.71 -16.26 0.18
CA ALA A 119 0.45 -16.97 0.32
C ALA A 119 -0.64 -16.37 -0.59
N GLY A 120 -0.69 -15.06 -0.69
CA GLY A 120 -1.64 -14.34 -1.54
C GLY A 120 -1.41 -14.59 -3.04
N ARG A 121 -0.16 -14.67 -3.49
CA ARG A 121 0.19 -15.01 -4.88
C ARG A 121 -0.24 -16.43 -5.23
N GLU A 122 0.08 -17.41 -4.37
CA GLU A 122 -0.42 -18.79 -4.54
C GLU A 122 -1.94 -18.82 -4.59
N ALA A 123 -2.61 -18.15 -3.66
CA ALA A 123 -4.06 -18.07 -3.63
C ALA A 123 -4.64 -17.47 -4.91
N LEU A 124 -4.06 -16.38 -5.41
CA LEU A 124 -4.49 -15.73 -6.65
C LEU A 124 -4.40 -16.69 -7.85
N GLU A 125 -3.28 -17.39 -7.99
CA GLU A 125 -3.10 -18.39 -9.05
C GLU A 125 -4.14 -19.52 -8.96
N ARG A 126 -4.42 -20.02 -7.77
CA ARG A 126 -5.42 -21.07 -7.52
C ARG A 126 -6.85 -20.60 -7.81
N LEU A 127 -7.21 -19.39 -7.38
CA LEU A 127 -8.51 -18.79 -7.66
C LEU A 127 -8.74 -18.67 -9.16
N LEU A 128 -7.77 -18.15 -9.90
CA LEU A 128 -7.84 -18.01 -11.35
C LEU A 128 -7.90 -19.37 -12.06
N ALA A 129 -7.10 -20.34 -11.61
CA ALA A 129 -7.12 -21.71 -12.15
C ALA A 129 -8.45 -22.42 -11.90
N ALA A 130 -9.12 -22.14 -10.78
CA ALA A 130 -10.44 -22.65 -10.44
C ALA A 130 -11.58 -21.93 -11.19
N GLY A 131 -11.28 -20.88 -11.97
CA GLY A 131 -12.28 -20.07 -12.66
C GLY A 131 -13.15 -19.23 -11.72
N ILE A 132 -12.67 -18.98 -10.50
CA ILE A 132 -13.36 -18.12 -9.54
C ILE A 132 -13.15 -16.66 -9.95
N GLU A 133 -14.21 -15.87 -9.89
CA GLU A 133 -14.14 -14.43 -10.18
C GLU A 133 -13.31 -13.73 -9.11
N VAL A 134 -12.25 -13.03 -9.53
CA VAL A 134 -11.36 -12.26 -8.66
C VAL A 134 -11.43 -10.82 -9.07
N GLY A 135 -11.67 -9.94 -8.11
CA GLY A 135 -11.71 -8.50 -8.30
C GLY A 135 -10.32 -7.87 -8.48
N PRO A 136 -10.21 -6.56 -8.30
CA PRO A 136 -8.93 -5.87 -8.27
C PRO A 136 -8.02 -6.43 -7.15
N VAL A 137 -6.73 -6.53 -7.45
CA VAL A 137 -5.73 -6.97 -6.47
C VAL A 137 -4.57 -5.99 -6.47
N ALA A 138 -4.16 -5.54 -5.30
CA ALA A 138 -3.00 -4.69 -5.14
C ALA A 138 -1.89 -5.40 -4.36
N GLU A 139 -0.66 -5.19 -4.79
CA GLU A 139 0.54 -5.65 -4.10
C GLU A 139 1.18 -4.49 -3.36
N SER A 140 1.56 -4.72 -2.11
CA SER A 140 2.33 -3.81 -1.30
C SER A 140 3.73 -4.38 -1.08
N ASP A 141 4.76 -3.62 -1.44
CA ASP A 141 6.17 -4.05 -1.39
C ASP A 141 6.65 -4.40 0.03
N ASP A 142 5.86 -4.12 1.06
CA ASP A 142 6.11 -4.56 2.43
C ASP A 142 5.63 -5.99 2.72
N GLY A 143 5.32 -6.73 1.67
CA GLY A 143 5.01 -8.15 1.75
C GLY A 143 3.53 -8.49 1.93
N ARG A 144 2.61 -7.67 1.41
CA ARG A 144 1.17 -7.91 1.50
C ARG A 144 0.50 -7.92 0.13
N LEU A 145 -0.54 -8.73 -0.03
CA LEU A 145 -1.42 -8.76 -1.20
C LEU A 145 -2.85 -8.48 -0.76
N LEU A 146 -3.51 -7.52 -1.42
CA LEU A 146 -4.79 -6.95 -1.06
C LEU A 146 -5.82 -7.33 -2.12
N PHE A 147 -6.84 -8.12 -1.76
CA PHE A 147 -7.94 -8.54 -2.62
C PHE A 147 -9.16 -7.67 -2.35
N PHE A 148 -9.60 -6.91 -3.32
CA PHE A 148 -10.78 -6.06 -3.21
C PHE A 148 -12.03 -6.86 -3.53
N THR A 149 -13.05 -6.77 -2.65
CA THR A 149 -14.29 -7.52 -2.72
C THR A 149 -15.50 -6.61 -2.49
N LEU A 150 -16.70 -7.07 -2.74
CA LEU A 150 -17.91 -6.41 -2.25
C LEU A 150 -17.89 -6.38 -0.72
N THR A 151 -18.52 -5.35 -0.14
CA THR A 151 -18.81 -5.39 1.31
C THR A 151 -19.97 -6.35 1.57
N ARG A 152 -19.90 -7.08 2.68
CA ARG A 152 -21.05 -7.87 3.15
C ARG A 152 -22.10 -7.05 3.88
N GLY A 153 -21.92 -5.75 3.95
CA GLY A 153 -22.80 -4.83 4.65
C GLY A 153 -22.44 -4.67 6.12
N THR A 154 -23.22 -3.87 6.82
CA THR A 154 -23.20 -3.75 8.27
C THR A 154 -23.91 -4.96 8.86
N PRO A 155 -23.37 -5.60 9.90
CA PRO A 155 -24.15 -6.53 10.71
C PRO A 155 -25.46 -5.87 11.19
N GLU A 156 -26.51 -6.64 11.31
CA GLU A 156 -27.80 -6.14 11.77
C GLU A 156 -27.73 -5.60 13.20
N ASP A 157 -26.77 -6.07 13.99
CA ASP A 157 -26.46 -5.59 15.35
C ASP A 157 -25.32 -4.57 15.30
N GLU A 158 -25.66 -3.29 15.39
CA GLU A 158 -24.67 -2.19 15.50
C GLU A 158 -23.82 -2.28 16.78
N ASP A 159 -24.26 -3.01 17.76
CA ASP A 159 -23.57 -3.19 19.06
C ASP A 159 -22.31 -4.08 18.97
N GLU A 160 -22.15 -4.89 17.92
CA GLU A 160 -20.97 -5.73 17.71
C GLU A 160 -19.81 -5.00 16.99
N TRP A 161 -20.05 -3.78 16.50
CA TRP A 161 -19.07 -3.01 15.75
C TRP A 161 -18.59 -1.81 16.54
N TRP A 162 -17.43 -1.97 17.17
CA TRP A 162 -16.74 -0.82 17.75
C TRP A 162 -16.11 -0.01 16.62
N PRO A 163 -16.49 1.29 16.45
CA PRO A 163 -15.74 2.15 15.57
C PRO A 163 -14.33 2.27 16.13
N CYS A 164 -13.37 1.81 15.39
CA CYS A 164 -11.96 2.03 15.65
C CYS A 164 -11.67 3.52 15.46
N GLU A 165 -11.84 4.33 16.49
CA GLU A 165 -11.77 5.79 16.37
C GLU A 165 -10.35 6.31 16.17
N LEU A 166 -9.29 5.54 16.50
CA LEU A 166 -7.92 6.04 16.52
C LEU A 166 -6.87 5.17 15.84
N ASP A 167 -7.05 3.86 15.79
CA ASP A 167 -6.11 2.91 15.17
C ASP A 167 -6.91 1.78 14.51
N CYS A 168 -7.39 2.01 13.29
CA CYS A 168 -8.06 0.97 12.53
C CYS A 168 -7.05 -0.12 12.16
N HIS A 169 -6.85 -1.05 13.07
CA HIS A 169 -6.18 -2.31 12.74
C HIS A 169 -7.21 -3.22 12.07
N PRO A 170 -6.87 -3.81 10.92
CA PRO A 170 -7.71 -4.83 10.33
C PRO A 170 -7.89 -5.97 11.32
N GLU A 171 -9.12 -6.44 11.48
CA GLU A 171 -9.37 -7.62 12.29
C GLU A 171 -8.56 -8.78 11.71
N THR A 172 -7.69 -9.36 12.55
CA THR A 172 -7.05 -10.63 12.24
C THR A 172 -8.07 -11.72 12.47
N MET A 173 -8.28 -12.58 11.49
CA MET A 173 -9.06 -13.78 11.69
C MET A 173 -8.19 -14.75 12.51
N ASP A 174 -8.49 -14.90 13.79
CA ASP A 174 -7.68 -15.67 14.75
C ASP A 174 -7.42 -17.11 14.30
N GLU A 175 -8.36 -17.70 13.55
CA GLU A 175 -8.25 -19.07 13.01
C GLU A 175 -7.40 -19.16 11.74
N HIS A 176 -7.04 -18.02 11.13
CA HIS A 176 -6.33 -17.96 9.84
C HIS A 176 -5.13 -17.02 9.92
N PRO A 177 -3.98 -17.49 10.41
CA PRO A 177 -2.79 -16.68 10.59
C PRO A 177 -2.41 -15.90 9.34
N GLY A 178 -2.21 -14.59 9.49
CA GLY A 178 -1.79 -13.71 8.42
C GLY A 178 -2.88 -13.20 7.49
N LEU A 179 -4.09 -13.77 7.50
CA LEU A 179 -5.25 -13.22 6.80
C LEU A 179 -5.89 -12.12 7.66
N ARG A 180 -6.17 -10.98 7.04
CA ARG A 180 -6.84 -9.83 7.67
C ARG A 180 -8.02 -9.41 6.83
N TRP A 181 -9.09 -8.97 7.47
CA TRP A 181 -10.27 -8.44 6.79
C TRP A 181 -10.45 -6.97 7.15
N HIS A 182 -10.25 -6.10 6.16
CA HIS A 182 -10.55 -4.68 6.29
C HIS A 182 -12.03 -4.45 5.96
N CYS A 183 -12.84 -4.32 7.00
CA CYS A 183 -14.26 -4.05 6.91
C CYS A 183 -14.60 -2.63 7.37
N ARG A 184 -15.81 -2.38 7.86
CA ARG A 184 -16.28 -1.06 8.31
C ARG A 184 -15.36 -0.48 9.39
N GLY A 185 -14.97 0.79 9.20
CA GLY A 185 -14.09 1.49 10.14
C GLY A 185 -12.61 1.34 9.83
N SER A 186 -12.26 0.50 8.85
CA SER A 186 -10.89 0.34 8.35
C SER A 186 -10.64 1.06 7.04
N TYR A 187 -9.41 1.02 6.59
CA TYR A 187 -8.96 1.59 5.32
C TYR A 187 -7.74 0.84 4.79
N VAL A 188 -7.49 0.97 3.50
CA VAL A 188 -6.26 0.52 2.86
C VAL A 188 -5.71 1.61 1.95
N LEU A 189 -4.40 1.54 1.64
CA LEU A 189 -3.79 2.42 0.64
C LEU A 189 -4.30 2.04 -0.76
N VAL A 190 -4.56 3.07 -1.56
CA VAL A 190 -4.93 2.91 -2.97
C VAL A 190 -3.70 3.12 -3.85
N PRO A 191 -3.38 2.20 -4.77
CA PRO A 191 -2.35 2.42 -5.78
C PRO A 191 -2.64 3.62 -6.70
N PRO A 192 -1.58 4.36 -7.09
CA PRO A 192 -0.20 4.18 -6.69
C PRO A 192 0.08 4.88 -5.36
N ALA A 193 0.60 4.17 -4.39
CA ALA A 193 1.03 4.74 -3.12
C ALA A 193 2.53 4.53 -2.92
N ARG A 194 3.17 5.43 -2.17
CA ARG A 194 4.58 5.36 -1.83
C ARG A 194 4.77 5.03 -0.37
N LEU A 195 5.74 4.19 -0.08
CA LEU A 195 6.09 3.75 1.25
C LEU A 195 7.55 4.14 1.57
N PRO A 196 7.96 4.15 2.84
CA PRO A 196 9.37 4.36 3.18
C PRO A 196 10.29 3.32 2.53
N GLY A 197 11.51 3.72 2.15
CA GLY A 197 12.51 2.81 1.56
C GLY A 197 12.31 2.55 0.07
N ASP A 198 11.72 3.51 -0.65
CA ASP A 198 11.42 3.41 -2.09
C ASP A 198 10.47 2.25 -2.45
N GLN A 199 9.72 1.79 -1.48
CA GLN A 199 8.64 0.81 -1.64
C GLN A 199 7.34 1.48 -2.07
N GLY A 200 6.39 0.69 -2.57
CA GLY A 200 5.11 1.19 -3.03
C GLY A 200 3.96 0.22 -2.88
N VAL A 201 2.80 0.67 -3.30
CA VAL A 201 1.60 -0.16 -3.50
C VAL A 201 1.16 0.01 -4.94
N HIS A 202 0.95 -1.08 -5.66
CA HIS A 202 0.60 -1.08 -7.07
C HIS A 202 -0.46 -2.13 -7.40
N TRP A 203 -1.20 -1.91 -8.51
CA TRP A 203 -2.18 -2.88 -8.98
C TRP A 203 -1.46 -4.04 -9.68
N VAL A 204 -1.72 -5.27 -9.26
CA VAL A 204 -1.34 -6.50 -9.99
C VAL A 204 -2.52 -7.04 -10.80
N ARG A 205 -3.75 -6.69 -10.42
CA ARG A 205 -4.98 -6.93 -11.17
C ARG A 205 -5.82 -5.67 -11.13
N GLY A 206 -6.25 -5.19 -12.28
CA GLY A 206 -6.80 -3.84 -12.44
C GLY A 206 -8.24 -3.66 -11.99
N LEU A 207 -8.66 -2.41 -11.98
CA LEU A 207 -9.98 -1.95 -11.55
C LEU A 207 -11.11 -2.26 -12.56
N GLU A 208 -10.78 -2.79 -13.74
CA GLU A 208 -11.73 -3.27 -14.74
C GLU A 208 -12.43 -4.56 -14.35
N HIS A 209 -11.95 -5.25 -13.31
CA HIS A 209 -12.55 -6.46 -12.78
C HIS A 209 -13.60 -6.10 -11.72
N PRO A 210 -14.81 -6.70 -11.78
CA PRO A 210 -15.85 -6.44 -10.79
C PRO A 210 -15.44 -6.95 -9.41
N LEU A 211 -15.96 -6.35 -8.37
CA LEU A 211 -15.76 -6.78 -6.98
C LEU A 211 -16.52 -8.10 -6.76
N PRO A 212 -15.87 -9.20 -6.39
CA PRO A 212 -16.53 -10.47 -6.08
C PRO A 212 -17.12 -10.46 -4.66
N ASP A 213 -17.99 -11.42 -4.37
CA ASP A 213 -18.38 -11.75 -2.99
C ASP A 213 -17.15 -12.26 -2.23
N PRO A 214 -16.77 -11.66 -1.08
CA PRO A 214 -15.59 -12.10 -0.31
C PRO A 214 -15.64 -13.58 0.06
N LEU A 215 -16.81 -14.16 0.32
CA LEU A 215 -16.93 -15.58 0.68
C LEU A 215 -16.52 -16.52 -0.44
N SER A 216 -16.64 -16.11 -1.70
CA SER A 216 -16.18 -16.90 -2.83
C SER A 216 -14.67 -17.10 -2.85
N LEU A 217 -13.91 -16.23 -2.17
CA LEU A 217 -12.46 -16.27 -2.11
C LEU A 217 -11.94 -16.98 -0.84
N LEU A 218 -12.71 -16.94 0.27
CA LEU A 218 -12.21 -17.30 1.60
C LEU A 218 -11.62 -18.70 1.70
N GLU A 219 -12.24 -19.71 1.12
CA GLU A 219 -11.75 -21.09 1.22
C GLU A 219 -10.32 -21.22 0.70
N ILE A 220 -10.03 -20.66 -0.47
CA ILE A 220 -8.70 -20.73 -1.08
C ILE A 220 -7.72 -19.82 -0.35
N LEU A 221 -8.15 -18.62 0.08
CA LEU A 221 -7.31 -17.69 0.82
C LEU A 221 -6.87 -18.29 2.17
N THR A 222 -7.81 -18.84 2.93
CA THR A 222 -7.54 -19.46 4.24
C THR A 222 -6.64 -20.68 4.11
N ASP A 223 -6.89 -21.55 3.12
CA ASP A 223 -6.07 -22.72 2.88
C ASP A 223 -4.62 -22.35 2.46
N SER A 224 -4.45 -21.36 1.59
CA SER A 224 -3.11 -20.87 1.21
C SER A 224 -2.40 -20.18 2.40
N GLY A 225 -3.12 -19.43 3.22
CA GLY A 225 -2.58 -18.84 4.45
C GLY A 225 -2.11 -19.88 5.45
N ALA A 226 -2.90 -20.94 5.67
CA ALA A 226 -2.55 -22.03 6.57
C ALA A 226 -1.30 -22.81 6.11
N ARG A 227 -1.15 -23.05 4.81
CA ARG A 227 0.05 -23.69 4.25
C ARG A 227 1.29 -22.84 4.49
N TYR A 228 1.21 -21.55 4.20
CA TYR A 228 2.31 -20.62 4.39
C TYR A 228 2.75 -20.54 5.85
N ALA A 229 1.81 -20.49 6.81
CA ALA A 229 2.13 -20.49 8.24
C ALA A 229 2.78 -21.79 8.72
N GLY A 230 2.51 -22.92 8.06
CA GLY A 230 3.13 -24.23 8.35
C GLY A 230 4.54 -24.39 7.75
N GLU A 231 4.91 -23.56 6.77
CA GLU A 231 6.23 -23.59 6.13
C GLU A 231 7.24 -22.62 6.76
N GLU A 232 6.79 -21.64 7.57
CA GLU A 232 7.71 -20.78 8.31
C GLU A 232 8.47 -21.63 9.35
N PRO A 233 9.82 -21.70 9.30
CA PRO A 233 10.59 -22.39 10.32
C PRO A 233 10.34 -21.73 11.67
N ASP A 234 10.02 -22.56 12.66
CA ASP A 234 9.71 -22.20 14.03
C ASP A 234 10.83 -21.31 14.64
N HIS A 235 10.74 -20.00 14.45
CA HIS A 235 11.64 -19.02 15.07
C HIS A 235 11.27 -18.71 16.53
N ALA A 236 10.37 -19.52 17.15
CA ALA A 236 10.02 -19.46 18.55
C ALA A 236 11.10 -20.08 19.44
N GLY A 237 12.37 -19.68 19.30
CA GLY A 237 13.48 -20.24 20.06
C GLY A 237 14.57 -19.28 20.55
N ALA A 238 14.43 -17.98 20.30
CA ALA A 238 15.35 -16.99 20.88
C ALA A 238 14.80 -16.43 22.20
N GLY A 239 14.73 -17.26 23.22
CA GLY A 239 14.55 -16.81 24.60
C GLY A 239 15.67 -15.84 24.96
N TRP A 240 15.34 -14.60 25.28
CA TRP A 240 16.32 -13.65 25.83
C TRP A 240 16.83 -14.20 27.16
N PRO A 241 18.16 -14.32 27.32
CA PRO A 241 18.71 -14.71 28.60
C PRO A 241 18.45 -13.58 29.60
N LEU A 242 17.60 -13.86 30.59
CA LEU A 242 17.50 -13.04 31.80
C LEU A 242 18.86 -13.04 32.47
N ARG A 243 19.59 -11.94 32.40
CA ARG A 243 20.78 -11.73 33.24
C ARG A 243 20.31 -11.43 34.65
N HIS A 244 20.67 -12.31 35.58
CA HIS A 244 20.62 -12.10 37.01
C HIS A 244 21.68 -11.09 37.47
#